data_f336bc763d8c02b2943b48c7607063ef
#
_entry.id   f336bc763d8c02b2943b48c7607063ef
#
_cell.length_a   1.000
_cell.length_b   1.000
_cell.length_c   1.000
_cell.angle_alpha   90.00
_cell.angle_beta   90.00
_cell.angle_gamma   90.00
#
_symmetry.space_group_name_H-M   'P 1'
#
loop_
_entity.id
_entity.type
_entity.pdbx_description
1 polymer ?
#
loop_
_entity_poly.entity_id
_entity_poly.type
_entity_poly.pdbx_seq_one_letter_code
_entity_poly.pdbx_strand_id
1 'polypeptide(L)'
;MCIRDRAQGRTAAALATETPLAIEQRLGIRIYTGCKVERIDAQAQRLYTSLGEMDYGQLVLASGASPVRLPIEGRAEALLSVNNLQDYQAFRQRLDGVRRVAILGDGLIGCEFANDLASNGYQVRVIGLGAWPMERLLPEAAGQHLQQALSGLGVQWSLRTTLQCIEPDGEGYRLTLADGQVVGADLVLSAVGLRPNLELALEAGLDCGRGIKVDAQLQTSQPGIYALGDCVEINGQLLPYLAPINEGIRALAKTLLGQPTAAHYPLAPVTVKTPVAPLCLLTPPGGCEGQWRCDATSDGLSAAFHDHAGALRGFVLLGRQAQMQRNTWLQNCQDTQQNVA
;
A
#
# COMPACT_ATOMS: atom_id res chain seq x y z
N MET A 1 -2.23 1.04 -8.61
CA MET A 1 -3.39 0.67 -9.48
C MET A 1 -4.65 1.22 -8.83
N CYS A 2 -5.49 1.95 -9.57
CA CYS A 2 -6.66 2.58 -8.98
C CYS A 2 -7.86 1.61 -9.04
N ILE A 3 -8.43 1.26 -7.89
CA ILE A 3 -9.61 0.39 -7.78
C ILE A 3 -10.82 1.03 -8.49
N ARG A 4 -10.84 2.36 -8.59
CA ARG A 4 -11.87 3.13 -9.31
C ARG A 4 -12.02 2.73 -10.79
N ASP A 5 -10.95 2.25 -11.45
CA ASP A 5 -10.99 1.77 -12.84
C ASP A 5 -11.86 0.51 -13.01
N ARG A 6 -12.12 -0.20 -11.92
CA ARG A 6 -12.98 -1.40 -11.88
C ARG A 6 -14.46 -1.05 -11.98
N ALA A 7 -14.90 -0.03 -11.27
CA ALA A 7 -16.28 0.45 -11.32
C ALA A 7 -16.66 0.95 -12.73
N GLN A 8 -15.65 1.30 -13.55
CA GLN A 8 -15.82 1.76 -14.93
C GLN A 8 -15.73 0.63 -15.97
N GLY A 9 -15.63 -0.63 -15.55
CA GLY A 9 -15.56 -1.79 -16.45
C GLY A 9 -14.29 -1.90 -17.29
N ARG A 10 -13.21 -1.17 -16.96
CA ARG A 10 -11.95 -1.22 -17.69
C ARG A 10 -11.29 -2.60 -17.58
N THR A 11 -10.84 -3.12 -18.70
CA THR A 11 -10.03 -4.34 -18.74
C THR A 11 -8.62 -4.08 -18.19
N ALA A 12 -7.93 -5.14 -17.75
CA ALA A 12 -6.54 -5.02 -17.31
C ALA A 12 -5.65 -4.41 -18.42
N ALA A 13 -5.84 -4.81 -19.67
CA ALA A 13 -5.10 -4.26 -20.81
C ALA A 13 -5.33 -2.77 -21.02
N ALA A 14 -6.56 -2.28 -20.76
CA ALA A 14 -6.89 -0.85 -20.88
C ALA A 14 -6.30 0.03 -19.76
N LEU A 15 -5.74 -0.58 -18.72
CA LEU A 15 -5.03 0.13 -17.65
C LEU A 15 -3.55 0.37 -17.98
N ALA A 16 -2.98 -0.36 -18.92
CA ALA A 16 -1.62 -0.13 -19.41
C ALA A 16 -1.64 1.14 -20.28
N THR A 17 -0.89 2.15 -19.87
CA THR A 17 -0.84 3.45 -20.59
C THR A 17 0.08 3.40 -21.80
N GLU A 18 1.13 2.58 -21.74
CA GLU A 18 2.12 2.40 -22.80
C GLU A 18 2.59 0.95 -22.88
N THR A 19 3.01 0.52 -24.06
CA THR A 19 3.69 -0.78 -24.24
C THR A 19 5.19 -0.66 -23.99
N PRO A 20 5.90 -1.75 -23.63
CA PRO A 20 7.36 -1.73 -23.51
C PRO A 20 8.06 -1.17 -24.75
N LEU A 21 7.64 -1.59 -25.94
CA LEU A 21 8.20 -1.10 -27.21
C LEU A 21 8.03 0.42 -27.40
N ALA A 22 6.85 0.96 -27.05
CA ALA A 22 6.61 2.40 -27.13
C ALA A 22 7.52 3.19 -26.15
N ILE A 23 7.74 2.65 -24.95
CA ILE A 23 8.65 3.25 -23.96
C ILE A 23 10.10 3.20 -24.46
N GLU A 24 10.56 2.06 -24.99
CA GLU A 24 11.91 1.93 -25.58
C GLU A 24 12.16 2.97 -26.66
N GLN A 25 11.22 3.10 -27.60
CA GLN A 25 11.32 4.06 -28.70
C GLN A 25 11.32 5.51 -28.21
N ARG A 26 10.48 5.84 -27.24
CA ARG A 26 10.35 7.20 -26.71
C ARG A 26 11.54 7.62 -25.85
N LEU A 27 12.11 6.69 -25.07
CA LEU A 27 13.16 7.00 -24.11
C LEU A 27 14.56 6.59 -24.56
N GLY A 28 14.69 5.83 -25.64
CA GLY A 28 15.98 5.31 -26.11
C GLY A 28 16.64 4.31 -25.15
N ILE A 29 15.83 3.57 -24.37
CA ILE A 29 16.28 2.56 -23.41
C ILE A 29 15.99 1.15 -23.94
N ARG A 30 16.56 0.13 -23.29
CA ARG A 30 16.21 -1.28 -23.54
C ARG A 30 15.38 -1.81 -22.39
N ILE A 31 14.31 -2.55 -22.69
CA ILE A 31 13.44 -3.20 -21.71
C ILE A 31 13.43 -4.71 -21.95
N TYR A 32 13.96 -5.46 -21.02
CA TYR A 32 13.96 -6.92 -21.06
C TYR A 32 12.76 -7.46 -20.32
N THR A 33 11.61 -7.59 -21.00
CA THR A 33 10.41 -8.21 -20.44
C THR A 33 10.61 -9.71 -20.26
N GLY A 34 10.04 -10.29 -19.18
CA GLY A 34 10.20 -11.71 -18.85
C GLY A 34 11.62 -12.09 -18.41
N CYS A 35 12.51 -11.11 -18.24
CA CYS A 35 13.86 -11.32 -17.72
C CYS A 35 13.85 -11.23 -16.20
N LYS A 36 14.21 -12.33 -15.53
CA LYS A 36 14.35 -12.37 -14.07
C LYS A 36 15.83 -12.22 -13.71
N VAL A 37 16.12 -11.27 -12.82
CA VAL A 37 17.43 -11.21 -12.14
C VAL A 37 17.42 -12.26 -11.04
N GLU A 38 18.39 -13.17 -11.06
CA GLU A 38 18.51 -14.30 -10.16
C GLU A 38 19.57 -14.07 -9.08
N ARG A 39 20.65 -13.33 -9.42
CA ARG A 39 21.72 -12.99 -8.49
C ARG A 39 22.43 -11.70 -8.93
N ILE A 40 22.93 -10.98 -7.93
CA ILE A 40 23.77 -9.78 -8.10
C ILE A 40 25.15 -10.08 -7.56
N ASP A 41 26.18 -9.89 -8.37
CA ASP A 41 27.57 -9.84 -7.92
C ASP A 41 27.98 -8.37 -7.82
N ALA A 42 27.96 -7.84 -6.61
CA ALA A 42 28.22 -6.44 -6.36
C ALA A 42 29.72 -6.08 -6.60
N GLN A 43 30.63 -7.02 -6.39
CA GLN A 43 32.07 -6.80 -6.60
C GLN A 43 32.44 -6.84 -8.06
N ALA A 44 31.90 -7.80 -8.83
CA ALA A 44 32.12 -7.91 -10.26
C ALA A 44 31.25 -6.92 -11.07
N GLN A 45 30.32 -6.20 -10.44
CA GLN A 45 29.33 -5.33 -11.08
C GLN A 45 28.53 -6.07 -12.17
N ARG A 46 28.03 -7.28 -11.82
CA ARG A 46 27.39 -8.19 -12.77
C ARG A 46 26.07 -8.72 -12.24
N LEU A 47 25.09 -8.81 -13.14
CA LEU A 47 23.81 -9.47 -12.92
C LEU A 47 23.81 -10.84 -13.58
N TYR A 48 23.30 -11.83 -12.88
CA TYR A 48 22.94 -13.13 -13.45
C TYR A 48 21.43 -13.16 -13.63
N THR A 49 21.02 -13.36 -14.88
CA THR A 49 19.60 -13.28 -15.25
C THR A 49 19.15 -14.53 -16.01
N SER A 50 17.84 -14.74 -16.12
CA SER A 50 17.27 -15.81 -16.92
C SER A 50 17.62 -15.72 -18.43
N LEU A 51 18.18 -14.59 -18.88
CA LEU A 51 18.62 -14.36 -20.28
C LEU A 51 20.14 -14.34 -20.42
N GLY A 52 20.91 -14.62 -19.36
CA GLY A 52 22.36 -14.59 -19.34
C GLY A 52 22.92 -13.51 -18.42
N GLU A 53 24.22 -13.27 -18.53
CA GLU A 53 24.94 -12.31 -17.70
C GLU A 53 24.87 -10.89 -18.29
N MET A 54 24.79 -9.88 -17.40
CA MET A 54 24.78 -8.46 -17.77
C MET A 54 25.69 -7.68 -16.82
N ASP A 55 26.67 -6.96 -17.37
CA ASP A 55 27.50 -6.04 -16.59
C ASP A 55 26.78 -4.70 -16.41
N TYR A 56 27.05 -4.00 -15.29
CA TYR A 56 26.49 -2.68 -15.02
C TYR A 56 27.56 -1.73 -14.46
N GLY A 57 27.44 -0.44 -14.77
CA GLY A 57 28.23 0.62 -14.11
C GLY A 57 27.53 1.13 -12.85
N GLN A 58 26.23 1.33 -12.94
CA GLN A 58 25.35 1.71 -11.82
C GLN A 58 24.10 0.82 -11.84
N LEU A 59 23.62 0.41 -10.67
CA LEU A 59 22.47 -0.46 -10.53
C LEU A 59 21.40 0.22 -9.65
N VAL A 60 20.14 0.17 -10.09
CA VAL A 60 19.00 0.60 -9.27
C VAL A 60 18.11 -0.60 -8.98
N LEU A 61 17.94 -0.93 -7.70
CA LEU A 61 17.01 -1.94 -7.24
C LEU A 61 15.63 -1.31 -7.05
N ALA A 62 14.67 -1.71 -7.87
CA ALA A 62 13.26 -1.31 -7.76
C ALA A 62 12.38 -2.56 -7.63
N SER A 63 12.78 -3.50 -6.77
CA SER A 63 12.18 -4.82 -6.60
C SER A 63 10.76 -4.79 -6.01
N GLY A 64 10.32 -3.62 -5.50
CA GLY A 64 8.97 -3.44 -4.98
C GLY A 64 8.69 -4.27 -3.72
N ALA A 65 7.42 -4.65 -3.55
CA ALA A 65 6.94 -5.43 -2.42
C ALA A 65 5.95 -6.51 -2.89
N SER A 66 5.85 -7.58 -2.12
CA SER A 66 4.95 -8.71 -2.38
C SER A 66 3.88 -8.82 -1.30
N PRO A 67 2.68 -9.35 -1.62
CA PRO A 67 1.64 -9.59 -0.63
C PRO A 67 2.11 -10.49 0.50
N VAL A 68 1.78 -10.11 1.72
CA VAL A 68 2.02 -10.95 2.90
C VAL A 68 1.24 -12.24 2.76
N ARG A 69 1.91 -13.37 2.86
CA ARG A 69 1.28 -14.68 2.90
C ARG A 69 1.04 -15.08 4.35
N LEU A 70 -0.21 -15.38 4.67
CA LEU A 70 -0.60 -15.87 5.99
C LEU A 70 -0.62 -17.41 5.99
N PRO A 71 -0.27 -18.03 7.11
CA PRO A 71 -0.40 -19.49 7.29
C PRO A 71 -1.88 -19.84 7.50
N ILE A 72 -2.61 -20.02 6.40
CA ILE A 72 -4.03 -20.40 6.40
C ILE A 72 -4.13 -21.90 6.18
N GLU A 73 -4.94 -22.57 6.99
CA GLU A 73 -5.22 -23.99 6.84
C GLU A 73 -6.17 -24.26 5.68
N GLY A 74 -6.14 -25.47 5.13
CA GLY A 74 -6.99 -25.91 4.02
C GLY A 74 -6.56 -25.34 2.66
N ARG A 75 -7.47 -24.67 1.97
CA ARG A 75 -7.29 -24.16 0.59
C ARG A 75 -6.67 -22.76 0.57
N ALA A 76 -5.47 -22.64 1.11
CA ALA A 76 -4.75 -21.34 1.16
C ALA A 76 -4.58 -20.67 -0.23
N GLU A 77 -4.53 -21.45 -1.31
CA GLU A 77 -4.45 -20.97 -2.70
C GLU A 77 -5.73 -20.28 -3.18
N ALA A 78 -6.85 -20.44 -2.48
CA ALA A 78 -8.09 -19.71 -2.75
C ALA A 78 -8.01 -18.24 -2.33
N LEU A 79 -7.05 -17.89 -1.46
CA LEU A 79 -6.83 -16.54 -1.00
C LEU A 79 -6.11 -15.74 -2.09
N LEU A 80 -6.84 -14.87 -2.78
CA LEU A 80 -6.30 -14.02 -3.83
C LEU A 80 -5.64 -12.76 -3.25
N SER A 81 -4.61 -12.28 -3.93
CA SER A 81 -4.03 -10.96 -3.68
C SER A 81 -3.98 -10.18 -4.99
N VAL A 82 -4.07 -8.86 -4.93
CA VAL A 82 -4.00 -7.98 -6.11
C VAL A 82 -2.88 -6.97 -5.92
N ASN A 83 -1.72 -7.26 -6.50
CA ASN A 83 -0.53 -6.42 -6.40
C ASN A 83 -0.03 -5.90 -7.76
N ASN A 84 -0.34 -6.59 -8.83
CA ASN A 84 0.07 -6.25 -10.19
C ASN A 84 -1.10 -6.39 -11.18
N LEU A 85 -0.83 -6.15 -12.46
CA LEU A 85 -1.85 -6.17 -13.51
C LEU A 85 -2.39 -7.57 -13.79
N GLN A 86 -1.54 -8.60 -13.69
CA GLN A 86 -1.93 -10.01 -13.87
C GLN A 86 -2.84 -10.46 -12.72
N ASP A 87 -2.49 -10.13 -11.48
CA ASP A 87 -3.34 -10.40 -10.32
C ASP A 87 -4.71 -9.72 -10.48
N TYR A 88 -4.72 -8.47 -10.94
CA TYR A 88 -5.95 -7.74 -11.21
C TYR A 88 -6.80 -8.43 -12.27
N GLN A 89 -6.18 -8.90 -13.37
CA GLN A 89 -6.88 -9.63 -14.43
C GLN A 89 -7.51 -10.92 -13.89
N ALA A 90 -6.72 -11.72 -13.15
CA ALA A 90 -7.20 -12.96 -12.54
C ALA A 90 -8.35 -12.70 -11.55
N PHE A 91 -8.21 -11.67 -10.71
CA PHE A 91 -9.26 -11.26 -9.79
C PHE A 91 -10.55 -10.84 -10.53
N ARG A 92 -10.45 -10.09 -11.61
CA ARG A 92 -11.59 -9.68 -12.43
C ARG A 92 -12.32 -10.87 -13.03
N GLN A 93 -11.58 -11.84 -13.57
CA GLN A 93 -12.16 -13.07 -14.13
C GLN A 93 -12.90 -13.89 -13.07
N ARG A 94 -12.33 -13.95 -11.85
CA ARG A 94 -12.95 -14.71 -10.74
C ARG A 94 -14.13 -13.99 -10.08
N LEU A 95 -14.36 -12.73 -10.35
CA LEU A 95 -15.56 -12.00 -9.90
C LEU A 95 -16.81 -12.33 -10.71
N ASP A 96 -16.66 -12.97 -11.87
CA ASP A 96 -17.77 -13.34 -12.72
C ASP A 96 -18.63 -14.44 -12.05
N GLY A 97 -19.94 -14.22 -11.93
CA GLY A 97 -20.86 -15.13 -11.22
C GLY A 97 -20.80 -15.09 -9.68
N VAL A 98 -19.86 -14.34 -9.09
CA VAL A 98 -19.65 -14.22 -7.63
C VAL A 98 -20.65 -13.26 -7.03
N ARG A 99 -21.15 -13.57 -5.83
CA ARG A 99 -22.01 -12.69 -5.02
C ARG A 99 -21.35 -12.28 -3.70
N ARG A 100 -20.73 -13.24 -3.00
CA ARG A 100 -20.20 -13.06 -1.65
C ARG A 100 -18.69 -12.94 -1.70
N VAL A 101 -18.14 -11.80 -1.31
CA VAL A 101 -16.69 -11.57 -1.26
C VAL A 101 -16.26 -11.36 0.18
N ALA A 102 -15.35 -12.21 0.69
CA ALA A 102 -14.66 -12.00 1.93
C ALA A 102 -13.34 -11.26 1.68
N ILE A 103 -13.08 -10.20 2.43
CA ILE A 103 -11.83 -9.44 2.37
C ILE A 103 -11.10 -9.65 3.69
N LEU A 104 -9.91 -10.22 3.64
CA LEU A 104 -9.02 -10.36 4.79
C LEU A 104 -8.10 -9.14 4.86
N GLY A 105 -8.26 -8.33 5.91
CA GLY A 105 -7.57 -7.08 6.17
C GLY A 105 -8.52 -5.88 6.19
N ASP A 106 -8.54 -5.20 7.33
CA ASP A 106 -9.35 -4.02 7.64
C ASP A 106 -8.57 -2.70 7.48
N GLY A 107 -7.42 -2.76 6.81
CA GLY A 107 -6.56 -1.61 6.50
C GLY A 107 -7.08 -0.79 5.31
N LEU A 108 -6.26 0.19 4.87
CA LEU A 108 -6.56 1.12 3.79
C LEU A 108 -7.07 0.41 2.53
N ILE A 109 -6.31 -0.54 2.01
CA ILE A 109 -6.65 -1.25 0.77
C ILE A 109 -7.89 -2.12 0.94
N GLY A 110 -8.06 -2.78 2.11
CA GLY A 110 -9.25 -3.56 2.40
C GLY A 110 -10.51 -2.72 2.41
N CYS A 111 -10.47 -1.53 3.01
CA CYS A 111 -11.59 -0.58 3.03
C CYS A 111 -11.90 -0.01 1.63
N GLU A 112 -10.87 0.27 0.81
CA GLU A 112 -11.08 0.70 -0.58
C GLU A 112 -11.77 -0.41 -1.41
N PHE A 113 -11.31 -1.67 -1.29
CA PHE A 113 -11.97 -2.80 -1.94
C PHE A 113 -13.40 -3.01 -1.43
N ALA A 114 -13.62 -2.90 -0.11
CA ALA A 114 -14.94 -3.04 0.47
C ALA A 114 -15.91 -1.99 -0.07
N ASN A 115 -15.48 -0.72 -0.14
CA ASN A 115 -16.29 0.36 -0.72
C ASN A 115 -16.66 0.06 -2.17
N ASP A 116 -15.67 -0.30 -3.00
CA ASP A 116 -15.90 -0.48 -4.42
C ASP A 116 -16.77 -1.71 -4.73
N LEU A 117 -16.52 -2.83 -4.07
CA LEU A 117 -17.29 -4.05 -4.27
C LEU A 117 -18.73 -3.89 -3.77
N ALA A 118 -18.94 -3.33 -2.57
CA ALA A 118 -20.28 -3.11 -2.05
C ALA A 118 -21.07 -2.12 -2.91
N SER A 119 -20.43 -1.04 -3.40
CA SER A 119 -21.06 -0.09 -4.32
C SER A 119 -21.45 -0.70 -5.66
N ASN A 120 -20.86 -1.84 -6.04
CA ASN A 120 -21.19 -2.59 -7.26
C ASN A 120 -22.08 -3.82 -7.00
N GLY A 121 -22.74 -3.90 -5.83
CA GLY A 121 -23.76 -4.89 -5.53
C GLY A 121 -23.25 -6.23 -4.99
N TYR A 122 -21.95 -6.35 -4.69
CA TYR A 122 -21.43 -7.53 -4.01
C TYR A 122 -21.75 -7.51 -2.52
N GLN A 123 -22.03 -8.67 -1.96
CA GLN A 123 -22.12 -8.86 -0.51
C GLN A 123 -20.72 -8.97 0.06
N VAL A 124 -20.27 -7.97 0.75
CA VAL A 124 -18.88 -7.88 1.24
C VAL A 124 -18.83 -8.12 2.74
N ARG A 125 -17.89 -8.98 3.15
CA ARG A 125 -17.49 -9.13 4.55
C ARG A 125 -16.01 -8.83 4.70
N VAL A 126 -15.68 -7.90 5.59
CA VAL A 126 -14.30 -7.58 5.97
C VAL A 126 -13.96 -8.32 7.26
N ILE A 127 -12.84 -9.04 7.24
CA ILE A 127 -12.29 -9.77 8.41
C ILE A 127 -11.00 -9.05 8.79
N GLY A 128 -10.86 -8.61 10.03
CA GLY A 128 -9.71 -7.84 10.46
C GLY A 128 -9.36 -7.97 11.93
N LEU A 129 -8.09 -7.67 12.24
CA LEU A 129 -7.55 -7.75 13.61
C LEU A 129 -7.92 -6.53 14.46
N GLY A 130 -8.21 -5.39 13.83
CA GLY A 130 -8.53 -4.15 14.51
C GLY A 130 -9.87 -4.19 15.24
N ALA A 131 -10.02 -3.31 16.23
CA ALA A 131 -11.29 -3.06 16.89
C ALA A 131 -12.24 -2.23 16.01
N TRP A 132 -11.68 -1.46 15.09
CA TRP A 132 -12.34 -0.68 14.04
C TRP A 132 -11.49 -0.67 12.77
N PRO A 133 -12.06 -0.34 11.60
CA PRO A 133 -11.30 -0.25 10.36
C PRO A 133 -10.16 0.77 10.47
N MET A 134 -9.00 0.40 9.93
CA MET A 134 -7.79 1.24 9.90
C MET A 134 -7.30 1.68 11.30
N GLU A 135 -7.50 0.87 12.35
CA GLU A 135 -7.12 1.18 13.74
C GLU A 135 -5.68 1.69 13.89
N ARG A 136 -4.76 1.19 13.08
CA ARG A 136 -3.35 1.64 13.09
C ARG A 136 -3.13 3.07 12.57
N LEU A 137 -4.13 3.64 11.91
CA LEU A 137 -4.04 4.92 11.21
C LEU A 137 -5.07 5.93 11.70
N LEU A 138 -6.19 5.46 12.27
CA LEU A 138 -7.34 6.27 12.65
C LEU A 138 -7.61 6.19 14.15
N PRO A 139 -7.94 7.31 14.81
CA PRO A 139 -8.55 7.26 16.12
C PRO A 139 -9.92 6.56 16.07
N GLU A 140 -10.37 6.02 17.19
CA GLU A 140 -11.58 5.22 17.29
C GLU A 140 -12.80 5.89 16.65
N ALA A 141 -13.05 7.15 16.99
CA ALA A 141 -14.20 7.90 16.44
C ALA A 141 -14.20 7.95 14.92
N ALA A 142 -13.02 8.14 14.29
CA ALA A 142 -12.89 8.16 12.84
C ALA A 142 -13.08 6.75 12.24
N GLY A 143 -12.49 5.74 12.87
CA GLY A 143 -12.65 4.34 12.44
C GLY A 143 -14.10 3.86 12.54
N GLN A 144 -14.80 4.18 13.63
CA GLN A 144 -16.21 3.86 13.80
C GLN A 144 -17.10 4.57 12.77
N HIS A 145 -16.81 5.82 12.47
CA HIS A 145 -17.55 6.56 11.42
C HIS A 145 -17.34 5.92 10.02
N LEU A 146 -16.11 5.56 9.68
CA LEU A 146 -15.81 4.84 8.43
C LEU A 146 -16.54 3.49 8.39
N GLN A 147 -16.53 2.74 9.50
CA GLN A 147 -17.24 1.48 9.63
C GLN A 147 -18.74 1.65 9.40
N GLN A 148 -19.35 2.64 10.01
CA GLN A 148 -20.77 2.94 9.85
C GLN A 148 -21.12 3.30 8.42
N ALA A 149 -20.31 4.14 7.78
CA ALA A 149 -20.52 4.55 6.39
C ALA A 149 -20.44 3.38 5.41
N LEU A 150 -19.45 2.49 5.57
CA LEU A 150 -19.32 1.28 4.77
C LEU A 150 -20.42 0.26 5.08
N SER A 151 -20.85 0.14 6.34
CA SER A 151 -21.99 -0.69 6.71
C SER A 151 -23.30 -0.21 6.07
N GLY A 152 -23.44 1.08 5.84
CA GLY A 152 -24.54 1.67 5.07
C GLY A 152 -24.58 1.24 3.61
N LEU A 153 -23.45 0.80 3.03
CA LEU A 153 -23.38 0.14 1.73
C LEU A 153 -23.62 -1.37 1.79
N GLY A 154 -23.85 -1.93 2.98
CA GLY A 154 -24.04 -3.38 3.18
C GLY A 154 -22.78 -4.15 3.53
N VAL A 155 -21.65 -3.48 3.80
CA VAL A 155 -20.43 -4.15 4.27
C VAL A 155 -20.64 -4.73 5.66
N GLN A 156 -20.35 -6.01 5.82
CA GLN A 156 -20.36 -6.72 7.09
C GLN A 156 -18.94 -6.83 7.66
N TRP A 157 -18.82 -6.88 8.97
CA TRP A 157 -17.54 -6.88 9.67
C TRP A 157 -17.39 -8.09 10.59
N SER A 158 -16.23 -8.71 10.57
CA SER A 158 -15.72 -9.63 11.59
C SER A 158 -14.38 -9.05 12.06
N LEU A 159 -14.46 -8.20 13.09
CA LEU A 159 -13.31 -7.51 13.66
C LEU A 159 -12.75 -8.25 14.88
N ARG A 160 -11.52 -7.92 15.30
CA ARG A 160 -10.77 -8.57 16.39
C ARG A 160 -10.55 -10.07 16.15
N THR A 161 -10.54 -10.49 14.88
CA THR A 161 -10.36 -11.87 14.48
C THR A 161 -9.57 -11.95 13.17
N THR A 162 -9.20 -13.15 12.77
CA THR A 162 -8.52 -13.40 11.50
C THR A 162 -9.01 -14.71 10.88
N LEU A 163 -8.67 -14.94 9.63
CA LEU A 163 -8.97 -16.18 8.92
C LEU A 163 -8.00 -17.27 9.37
N GLN A 164 -8.53 -18.42 9.77
CA GLN A 164 -7.78 -19.58 10.20
C GLN A 164 -7.77 -20.68 9.12
N CYS A 165 -8.95 -21.00 8.56
CA CYS A 165 -9.10 -22.11 7.61
C CYS A 165 -10.02 -21.72 6.46
N ILE A 166 -9.70 -22.24 5.25
CA ILE A 166 -10.54 -22.17 4.05
C ILE A 166 -10.87 -23.58 3.61
N GLU A 167 -12.16 -23.94 3.58
CA GLU A 167 -12.62 -25.22 3.07
C GLU A 167 -13.58 -25.02 1.90
N PRO A 168 -13.61 -25.93 0.91
CA PRO A 168 -14.63 -25.90 -0.14
C PRO A 168 -16.03 -26.06 0.44
N ASP A 169 -17.01 -25.32 -0.09
CA ASP A 169 -18.42 -25.43 0.27
C ASP A 169 -19.30 -25.16 -0.97
N GLY A 170 -19.69 -26.23 -1.65
CA GLY A 170 -20.33 -26.16 -2.97
C GLY A 170 -19.40 -25.51 -4.00
N GLU A 171 -19.88 -24.45 -4.66
CA GLU A 171 -19.09 -23.66 -5.62
C GLU A 171 -18.25 -22.55 -4.93
N GLY A 172 -18.41 -22.37 -3.60
CA GLY A 172 -17.73 -21.36 -2.81
C GLY A 172 -16.83 -21.96 -1.72
N TYR A 173 -16.69 -21.20 -0.65
CA TYR A 173 -15.83 -21.52 0.48
C TYR A 173 -16.53 -21.31 1.80
N ARG A 174 -16.22 -22.16 2.76
CA ARG A 174 -16.48 -22.00 4.17
C ARG A 174 -15.21 -21.52 4.85
N LEU A 175 -15.30 -20.37 5.49
CA LEU A 175 -14.20 -19.68 6.16
C LEU A 175 -14.39 -19.84 7.67
N THR A 176 -13.45 -20.49 8.34
CA THR A 176 -13.40 -20.55 9.80
C THR A 176 -12.47 -19.46 10.32
N LEU A 177 -12.99 -18.61 11.19
CA LEU A 177 -12.22 -17.53 11.80
C LEU A 177 -11.62 -17.98 13.15
N ALA A 178 -10.60 -17.26 13.62
CA ALA A 178 -9.88 -17.60 14.85
C ALA A 178 -10.76 -17.51 16.12
N ASP A 179 -11.85 -16.76 16.09
CA ASP A 179 -12.85 -16.66 17.18
C ASP A 179 -13.96 -17.74 17.09
N GLY A 180 -13.85 -18.68 16.15
CA GLY A 180 -14.81 -19.74 15.93
C GLY A 180 -16.01 -19.38 15.05
N GLN A 181 -16.14 -18.13 14.59
CA GLN A 181 -17.16 -17.78 13.60
C GLN A 181 -16.92 -18.54 12.28
N VAL A 182 -18.01 -18.89 11.61
CA VAL A 182 -18.00 -19.50 10.29
C VAL A 182 -18.71 -18.58 9.30
N VAL A 183 -18.03 -18.28 8.17
CA VAL A 183 -18.50 -17.34 7.14
C VAL A 183 -18.46 -18.02 5.79
N GLY A 184 -19.53 -17.91 5.00
CA GLY A 184 -19.56 -18.35 3.61
C GLY A 184 -19.07 -17.25 2.66
N ALA A 185 -18.26 -17.59 1.67
CA ALA A 185 -17.82 -16.69 0.62
C ALA A 185 -17.68 -17.44 -0.71
N ASP A 186 -17.87 -16.73 -1.82
CA ASP A 186 -17.63 -17.27 -3.16
C ASP A 186 -16.21 -16.89 -3.64
N LEU A 187 -15.65 -15.82 -3.07
CA LEU A 187 -14.28 -15.37 -3.36
C LEU A 187 -13.66 -14.78 -2.08
N VAL A 188 -12.36 -15.05 -1.88
CA VAL A 188 -11.60 -14.56 -0.72
C VAL A 188 -10.43 -13.70 -1.21
N LEU A 189 -10.36 -12.45 -0.76
CA LEU A 189 -9.35 -11.46 -1.13
C LEU A 189 -8.48 -11.13 0.07
N SER A 190 -7.16 -11.20 -0.09
CA SER A 190 -6.19 -10.74 0.91
C SER A 190 -5.80 -9.29 0.67
N ALA A 191 -5.95 -8.47 1.70
CA ALA A 191 -5.51 -7.08 1.78
C ALA A 191 -4.74 -6.79 3.09
N VAL A 192 -3.96 -7.76 3.58
CA VAL A 192 -3.25 -7.73 4.87
C VAL A 192 -1.91 -6.99 4.81
N GLY A 193 -1.60 -6.37 3.68
CA GLY A 193 -0.39 -5.58 3.48
C GLY A 193 0.65 -6.27 2.61
N LEU A 194 1.77 -5.55 2.44
CA LEU A 194 2.88 -5.93 1.59
C LEU A 194 4.16 -6.04 2.42
N ARG A 195 5.09 -6.85 1.94
CA ARG A 195 6.45 -6.98 2.47
C ARG A 195 7.44 -6.62 1.37
N PRO A 196 8.41 -5.72 1.61
CA PRO A 196 9.50 -5.43 0.68
C PRO A 196 10.20 -6.70 0.19
N ASN A 197 10.54 -6.74 -1.10
CA ASN A 197 11.30 -7.83 -1.70
C ASN A 197 12.79 -7.58 -1.47
N LEU A 198 13.41 -8.38 -0.61
CA LEU A 198 14.78 -8.17 -0.12
C LEU A 198 15.75 -9.25 -0.58
N GLU A 199 15.27 -10.33 -1.18
CA GLU A 199 16.06 -11.54 -1.44
C GLU A 199 17.35 -11.22 -2.21
N LEU A 200 17.24 -10.52 -3.34
CA LEU A 200 18.40 -10.14 -4.16
C LEU A 200 19.37 -9.21 -3.42
N ALA A 201 18.86 -8.30 -2.60
CA ALA A 201 19.67 -7.37 -1.84
C ALA A 201 20.44 -8.08 -0.72
N LEU A 202 19.78 -8.98 0.00
CA LEU A 202 20.40 -9.79 1.07
C LEU A 202 21.48 -10.73 0.50
N GLU A 203 21.19 -11.41 -0.61
CA GLU A 203 22.16 -12.30 -1.28
C GLU A 203 23.37 -11.54 -1.83
N ALA A 204 23.17 -10.27 -2.25
CA ALA A 204 24.25 -9.38 -2.66
C ALA A 204 25.04 -8.75 -1.49
N GLY A 205 24.68 -9.06 -0.24
CA GLY A 205 25.33 -8.52 0.96
C GLY A 205 25.00 -7.06 1.26
N LEU A 206 23.86 -6.55 0.77
CA LEU A 206 23.42 -5.20 1.06
C LEU A 206 22.78 -5.11 2.45
N ASP A 207 22.94 -3.98 3.12
CA ASP A 207 22.32 -3.72 4.40
C ASP A 207 20.80 -3.61 4.26
N CYS A 208 20.07 -4.48 4.96
CA CYS A 208 18.62 -4.51 5.01
C CYS A 208 18.11 -4.44 6.45
N GLY A 209 16.97 -3.83 6.60
CA GLY A 209 16.13 -3.87 7.79
C GLY A 209 14.74 -4.39 7.42
N ARG A 210 13.73 -3.56 7.57
CA ARG A 210 12.39 -3.82 7.00
C ARG A 210 12.35 -3.62 5.49
N GLY A 211 13.30 -2.83 4.95
CA GLY A 211 13.55 -2.56 3.55
C GLY A 211 15.05 -2.58 3.26
N ILE A 212 15.44 -2.34 2.00
CA ILE A 212 16.83 -2.09 1.61
C ILE A 212 17.22 -0.73 2.19
N LYS A 213 18.21 -0.69 3.08
CA LYS A 213 18.66 0.56 3.70
C LYS A 213 19.40 1.42 2.69
N VAL A 214 19.02 2.69 2.62
CA VAL A 214 19.65 3.67 1.73
C VAL A 214 19.95 4.97 2.50
N ASP A 215 20.92 5.72 1.98
CA ASP A 215 21.21 7.09 2.41
C ASP A 215 20.25 8.11 1.79
N ALA A 216 20.50 9.40 2.02
CA ALA A 216 19.68 10.47 1.47
C ALA A 216 19.76 10.57 -0.06
N GLN A 217 20.80 10.05 -0.70
CA GLN A 217 20.96 9.95 -2.16
C GLN A 217 20.38 8.68 -2.75
N LEU A 218 19.69 7.86 -1.93
CA LEU A 218 19.15 6.55 -2.28
C LEU A 218 20.22 5.50 -2.60
N GLN A 219 21.47 5.71 -2.18
CA GLN A 219 22.56 4.75 -2.31
C GLN A 219 22.48 3.71 -1.18
N THR A 220 22.70 2.45 -1.53
CA THR A 220 22.76 1.34 -0.57
C THR A 220 24.12 1.30 0.16
N SER A 221 24.35 0.28 0.99
CA SER A 221 25.65 0.05 1.62
C SER A 221 26.79 -0.26 0.62
N GLN A 222 26.47 -0.55 -0.64
CA GLN A 222 27.45 -0.79 -1.71
C GLN A 222 27.49 0.40 -2.68
N PRO A 223 28.68 1.00 -2.91
CA PRO A 223 28.83 2.08 -3.89
C PRO A 223 28.38 1.67 -5.29
N GLY A 224 27.67 2.58 -5.96
CA GLY A 224 27.15 2.34 -7.32
C GLY A 224 25.87 1.49 -7.36
N ILE A 225 25.36 1.02 -6.21
CA ILE A 225 24.07 0.36 -6.10
C ILE A 225 23.10 1.25 -5.32
N TYR A 226 21.96 1.52 -5.91
CA TYR A 226 20.89 2.36 -5.38
C TYR A 226 19.61 1.54 -5.23
N ALA A 227 18.66 2.03 -4.44
CA ALA A 227 17.34 1.42 -4.39
C ALA A 227 16.23 2.46 -4.38
N LEU A 228 15.05 2.12 -4.92
CA LEU A 228 13.91 3.01 -5.07
C LEU A 228 12.58 2.25 -4.94
N GLY A 229 11.56 2.90 -4.42
CA GLY A 229 10.18 2.37 -4.35
C GLY A 229 9.89 1.61 -3.07
N ASP A 230 8.92 0.68 -3.15
CA ASP A 230 8.36 -0.01 -1.98
C ASP A 230 9.35 -0.95 -1.27
N CYS A 231 10.50 -1.26 -1.91
CA CYS A 231 11.55 -2.07 -1.30
C CYS A 231 12.49 -1.28 -0.37
N VAL A 232 12.39 0.05 -0.32
CA VAL A 232 13.37 0.93 0.34
C VAL A 232 13.00 1.22 1.79
N GLU A 233 14.01 1.21 2.66
CA GLU A 233 13.98 1.76 4.00
C GLU A 233 14.91 2.97 4.08
N ILE A 234 14.34 4.16 4.31
CA ILE A 234 15.10 5.40 4.50
C ILE A 234 14.82 5.96 5.89
N ASN A 235 15.87 6.29 6.64
CA ASN A 235 15.77 6.76 8.03
C ASN A 235 14.87 5.87 8.92
N GLY A 236 14.95 4.54 8.75
CA GLY A 236 14.15 3.57 9.49
C GLY A 236 12.67 3.50 9.10
N GLN A 237 12.27 4.13 8.00
CA GLN A 237 10.87 4.18 7.55
C GLN A 237 10.70 3.55 6.17
N LEU A 238 9.58 2.86 5.99
CA LEU A 238 9.06 2.44 4.69
C LEU A 238 8.06 3.49 4.20
N LEU A 239 8.19 3.94 2.96
CA LEU A 239 7.33 4.96 2.37
C LEU A 239 6.63 4.44 1.09
N PRO A 240 5.76 3.42 1.18
CA PRO A 240 5.17 2.73 0.03
C PRO A 240 4.01 3.55 -0.58
N TYR A 241 4.28 4.79 -0.95
CA TYR A 241 3.33 5.70 -1.54
C TYR A 241 3.91 6.37 -2.79
N LEU A 242 3.07 6.68 -3.77
CA LEU A 242 3.50 7.28 -5.03
C LEU A 242 4.20 8.64 -4.87
N ALA A 243 3.78 9.47 -3.90
CA ALA A 243 4.39 10.78 -3.72
C ALA A 243 5.87 10.68 -3.29
N PRO A 244 6.26 9.94 -2.23
CA PRO A 244 7.66 9.70 -1.90
C PRO A 244 8.45 9.04 -3.03
N ILE A 245 7.88 8.06 -3.75
CA ILE A 245 8.55 7.41 -4.87
C ILE A 245 8.91 8.44 -5.96
N ASN A 246 7.99 9.34 -6.31
CA ASN A 246 8.23 10.38 -7.30
C ASN A 246 9.32 11.37 -6.87
N GLU A 247 9.39 11.75 -5.59
CA GLU A 247 10.47 12.58 -5.06
C GLU A 247 11.82 11.83 -5.12
N GLY A 248 11.84 10.54 -4.76
CA GLY A 248 13.00 9.69 -4.90
C GLY A 248 13.49 9.58 -6.35
N ILE A 249 12.58 9.41 -7.31
CA ILE A 249 12.91 9.36 -8.75
C ILE A 249 13.63 10.65 -9.18
N ARG A 250 13.12 11.83 -8.78
CA ARG A 250 13.73 13.12 -9.15
C ARG A 250 15.13 13.30 -8.59
N ALA A 251 15.34 12.91 -7.33
CA ALA A 251 16.65 12.99 -6.68
C ALA A 251 17.63 11.98 -7.27
N LEU A 252 17.21 10.72 -7.43
CA LEU A 252 18.03 9.64 -7.95
C LEU A 252 18.47 9.90 -9.39
N ALA A 253 17.58 10.39 -10.24
CA ALA A 253 17.93 10.72 -11.62
C ALA A 253 19.09 11.73 -11.72
N LYS A 254 19.10 12.77 -10.85
CA LYS A 254 20.22 13.73 -10.79
C LYS A 254 21.49 13.07 -10.25
N THR A 255 21.37 12.27 -9.20
CA THR A 255 22.50 11.54 -8.60
C THR A 255 23.19 10.64 -9.61
N LEU A 256 22.41 9.87 -10.39
CA LEU A 256 22.94 8.98 -11.44
C LEU A 256 23.63 9.74 -12.58
N LEU A 257 23.27 11.01 -12.79
CA LEU A 257 23.92 11.92 -13.76
C LEU A 257 25.14 12.65 -13.17
N GLY A 258 25.65 12.24 -12.01
CA GLY A 258 26.82 12.83 -11.37
C GLY A 258 26.54 14.12 -10.59
N GLN A 259 25.27 14.40 -10.25
CA GLN A 259 24.83 15.52 -9.39
C GLN A 259 24.22 14.97 -8.10
N PRO A 260 25.01 14.62 -7.07
CA PRO A 260 24.50 14.04 -5.83
C PRO A 260 23.38 14.90 -5.24
N THR A 261 22.18 14.35 -5.18
CA THR A 261 20.99 15.08 -4.78
C THR A 261 20.26 14.29 -3.71
N ALA A 262 20.09 14.89 -2.53
CA ALA A 262 19.32 14.27 -1.46
C ALA A 262 17.83 14.22 -1.81
N ALA A 263 17.20 13.06 -1.61
CA ALA A 263 15.77 12.93 -1.69
C ALA A 263 15.12 13.62 -0.48
N HIS A 264 14.20 14.53 -0.74
CA HIS A 264 13.45 15.24 0.29
C HIS A 264 12.02 14.75 0.27
N TYR A 265 11.53 14.32 1.44
CA TYR A 265 10.18 13.77 1.60
C TYR A 265 9.31 14.74 2.41
N PRO A 266 8.59 15.66 1.76
CA PRO A 266 7.68 16.56 2.46
C PRO A 266 6.53 15.75 3.08
N LEU A 267 5.88 16.33 4.08
CA LEU A 267 4.66 15.76 4.63
C LEU A 267 3.63 15.54 3.51
N ALA A 268 3.21 14.31 3.32
CA ALA A 268 2.27 13.93 2.27
C ALA A 268 1.06 13.21 2.87
N PRO A 269 -0.08 13.89 3.00
CA PRO A 269 -1.30 13.25 3.47
C PRO A 269 -1.76 12.14 2.53
N VAL A 270 -2.15 11.02 3.10
CA VAL A 270 -2.70 9.87 2.37
C VAL A 270 -4.19 10.08 2.14
N THR A 271 -4.62 9.96 0.88
CA THR A 271 -6.04 9.96 0.53
C THR A 271 -6.52 8.53 0.34
N VAL A 272 -7.51 8.13 1.12
CA VAL A 272 -8.16 6.82 1.02
C VAL A 272 -9.37 6.94 0.09
N LYS A 273 -9.44 6.03 -0.88
CA LYS A 273 -10.45 6.07 -1.94
C LYS A 273 -11.72 5.34 -1.50
N THR A 274 -12.40 5.89 -0.51
CA THR A 274 -13.70 5.44 -0.01
C THR A 274 -14.76 6.52 -0.29
N PRO A 275 -15.35 6.58 -1.51
CA PRO A 275 -16.31 7.62 -1.89
C PRO A 275 -17.51 7.80 -0.95
N VAL A 276 -17.94 6.73 -0.25
CA VAL A 276 -19.03 6.82 0.74
C VAL A 276 -18.63 7.65 1.95
N ALA A 277 -17.36 7.64 2.31
CA ALA A 277 -16.77 8.41 3.40
C ALA A 277 -15.38 8.89 2.96
N PRO A 278 -15.29 9.98 2.17
CA PRO A 278 -14.01 10.48 1.69
C PRO A 278 -13.06 10.76 2.86
N LEU A 279 -11.85 10.21 2.80
CA LEU A 279 -10.91 10.22 3.92
C LEU A 279 -9.53 10.68 3.47
N CYS A 280 -8.96 11.63 4.20
CA CYS A 280 -7.58 12.06 4.05
C CYS A 280 -6.91 12.08 5.44
N LEU A 281 -5.69 11.57 5.54
CA LEU A 281 -5.01 11.51 6.82
C LEU A 281 -3.51 11.80 6.67
N LEU A 282 -2.94 12.35 7.72
CA LEU A 282 -1.51 12.42 7.97
C LEU A 282 -1.25 11.78 9.34
N THR A 283 -0.53 10.67 9.34
CA THR A 283 -0.18 10.00 10.61
C THR A 283 0.89 10.81 11.35
N PRO A 284 0.84 10.86 12.68
CA PRO A 284 1.94 11.42 13.47
C PRO A 284 3.23 10.63 13.20
N PRO A 285 4.42 11.25 13.38
CA PRO A 285 5.70 10.55 13.27
C PRO A 285 5.77 9.34 14.20
N GLY A 286 6.45 8.27 13.77
CA GLY A 286 6.63 7.09 14.60
C GLY A 286 7.30 7.44 15.95
N GLY A 287 6.75 6.91 17.05
CA GLY A 287 7.22 7.20 18.40
C GLY A 287 6.79 8.56 18.97
N CYS A 288 6.02 9.36 18.22
CA CYS A 288 5.47 10.60 18.74
C CYS A 288 4.34 10.31 19.73
N GLU A 289 4.53 10.67 20.99
CA GLU A 289 3.50 10.57 22.02
C GLU A 289 2.58 11.78 22.00
N GLY A 290 1.30 11.57 22.23
CA GLY A 290 0.30 12.62 22.20
C GLY A 290 -1.13 12.10 22.24
N GLN A 291 -2.08 12.98 21.90
CA GLN A 291 -3.50 12.66 21.96
C GLN A 291 -4.25 13.14 20.73
N TRP A 292 -5.24 12.35 20.33
CA TRP A 292 -6.22 12.73 19.32
C TRP A 292 -7.35 13.58 19.95
N ARG A 293 -7.70 14.66 19.28
CA ARG A 293 -8.93 15.44 19.53
C ARG A 293 -9.79 15.36 18.31
N CYS A 294 -11.05 14.99 18.48
CA CYS A 294 -11.99 14.75 17.39
C CYS A 294 -13.16 15.73 17.48
N ASP A 295 -13.43 16.42 16.38
CA ASP A 295 -14.56 17.35 16.26
C ASP A 295 -15.49 16.83 15.15
N ALA A 296 -16.79 16.69 15.48
CA ALA A 296 -17.79 16.28 14.51
C ALA A 296 -18.04 17.39 13.48
N THR A 297 -18.28 16.99 12.24
CA THR A 297 -18.74 17.87 11.15
C THR A 297 -20.12 17.42 10.69
N SER A 298 -20.77 18.15 9.75
CA SER A 298 -22.11 17.81 9.28
C SER A 298 -22.17 16.47 8.53
N ASP A 299 -21.04 16.03 7.92
CA ASP A 299 -20.97 14.82 7.08
C ASP A 299 -19.78 13.91 7.45
N GLY A 300 -19.20 14.09 8.66
CA GLY A 300 -18.05 13.33 9.10
C GLY A 300 -17.42 13.87 10.36
N LEU A 301 -16.08 13.91 10.39
CA LEU A 301 -15.31 14.49 11.48
C LEU A 301 -13.93 14.98 11.01
N SER A 302 -13.34 15.88 11.80
CA SER A 302 -11.90 16.18 11.79
C SER A 302 -11.27 15.68 13.09
N ALA A 303 -10.05 15.15 13.00
CA ALA A 303 -9.28 14.78 14.17
C ALA A 303 -7.86 15.34 14.06
N ALA A 304 -7.38 15.92 15.15
CA ALA A 304 -6.05 16.51 15.30
C ALA A 304 -5.24 15.69 16.31
N PHE A 305 -4.04 15.27 15.93
CA PHE A 305 -3.09 14.70 16.88
C PHE A 305 -2.13 15.78 17.36
N HIS A 306 -2.15 16.04 18.66
CA HIS A 306 -1.22 16.96 19.29
C HIS A 306 -0.26 16.18 20.19
N ASP A 307 1.02 16.53 20.10
CA ASP A 307 2.04 16.03 21.03
C ASP A 307 1.89 16.70 22.42
N HIS A 308 2.73 16.27 23.37
CA HIS A 308 2.70 16.83 24.73
C HIS A 308 3.03 18.32 24.82
N ALA A 309 3.72 18.87 23.80
CA ALA A 309 3.98 20.32 23.70
C ALA A 309 2.82 21.08 23.05
N GLY A 310 1.73 20.40 22.66
CA GLY A 310 0.58 20.99 21.99
C GLY A 310 0.78 21.21 20.48
N ALA A 311 1.87 20.73 19.89
CA ALA A 311 2.13 20.88 18.46
C ALA A 311 1.32 19.87 17.65
N LEU A 312 0.72 20.33 16.55
CA LEU A 312 -0.03 19.46 15.62
C LEU A 312 0.94 18.56 14.85
N ARG A 313 0.83 17.24 15.01
CA ARG A 313 1.71 16.23 14.41
C ARG A 313 1.03 15.34 13.40
N GLY A 314 -0.29 15.31 13.36
CA GLY A 314 -1.06 14.51 12.44
C GLY A 314 -2.51 14.93 12.42
N PHE A 315 -3.24 14.48 11.40
CA PHE A 315 -4.67 14.76 11.29
C PHE A 315 -5.42 13.67 10.53
N VAL A 316 -6.72 13.62 10.76
CA VAL A 316 -7.68 12.83 9.98
C VAL A 316 -8.83 13.74 9.58
N LEU A 317 -9.13 13.78 8.29
CA LEU A 317 -10.25 14.54 7.71
C LEU A 317 -11.18 13.55 7.01
N LEU A 318 -12.34 13.32 7.58
CA LEU A 318 -13.34 12.38 7.11
C LEU A 318 -14.62 13.13 6.76
N GLY A 319 -15.18 12.88 5.57
CA GLY A 319 -16.27 13.64 4.99
C GLY A 319 -15.79 14.75 4.04
N ARG A 320 -16.68 15.20 3.18
CA ARG A 320 -16.36 16.20 2.14
C ARG A 320 -16.01 17.56 2.74
N GLN A 321 -16.77 17.98 3.75
CA GLN A 321 -16.55 19.26 4.42
C GLN A 321 -15.18 19.32 5.11
N ALA A 322 -14.80 18.27 5.84
CA ALA A 322 -13.49 18.21 6.49
C ALA A 322 -12.35 18.26 5.47
N GLN A 323 -12.49 17.58 4.32
CA GLN A 323 -11.44 17.56 3.29
C GLN A 323 -11.20 18.90 2.61
N MET A 324 -12.15 19.83 2.60
CA MET A 324 -11.93 21.18 2.06
C MET A 324 -10.84 21.93 2.85
N GLN A 325 -10.59 21.56 4.09
CA GLN A 325 -9.57 22.16 4.97
C GLN A 325 -8.21 21.50 4.86
N ARG A 326 -8.02 20.50 3.98
CA ARG A 326 -6.79 19.70 3.89
C ARG A 326 -5.51 20.54 3.82
N ASN A 327 -5.49 21.56 2.97
CA ASN A 327 -4.28 22.39 2.78
C ASN A 327 -3.95 23.19 4.04
N THR A 328 -4.95 23.72 4.73
CA THR A 328 -4.79 24.44 6.00
C THR A 328 -4.21 23.52 7.07
N TRP A 329 -4.71 22.31 7.20
CA TRP A 329 -4.22 21.34 8.18
C TRP A 329 -2.79 20.89 7.87
N LEU A 330 -2.47 20.68 6.58
CA LEU A 330 -1.11 20.35 6.16
C LEU A 330 -0.13 21.49 6.47
N GLN A 331 -0.50 22.73 6.17
CA GLN A 331 0.31 23.91 6.47
C GLN A 331 0.59 24.00 7.98
N ASN A 332 -0.43 23.87 8.81
CA ASN A 332 -0.28 23.89 10.28
C ASN A 332 0.68 22.82 10.79
N CYS A 333 0.67 21.60 10.19
CA CYS A 333 1.63 20.57 10.53
C CYS A 333 3.06 20.92 10.11
N GLN A 334 3.24 21.56 8.95
CA GLN A 334 4.55 22.01 8.45
C GLN A 334 5.13 23.14 9.33
N ASP A 335 4.34 24.14 9.68
CA ASP A 335 4.75 25.27 10.50
C ASP A 335 5.20 24.81 11.90
N THR A 336 4.52 23.80 12.46
CA THR A 336 4.91 23.22 13.76
C THR A 336 6.18 22.37 13.69
N GLN A 337 6.55 21.83 12.53
CA GLN A 337 7.83 21.12 12.37
C GLN A 337 9.01 22.10 12.26
N GLN A 338 8.84 23.22 11.57
CA GLN A 338 9.91 24.23 11.40
C GLN A 338 10.23 24.95 12.69
N ASN A 339 9.28 25.09 13.62
CA ASN A 339 9.47 25.75 14.91
C ASN A 339 10.16 24.87 15.97
N VAL A 340 10.45 23.59 15.68
CA VAL A 340 11.07 22.64 16.61
C VAL A 340 12.46 22.18 16.13
N ALA A 341 12.85 22.53 14.90
CA ALA A 341 14.19 22.30 14.32
C ALA A 341 15.11 23.50 14.57
#